data_534c98f6b9818917db19f22d386790b2
#
_entry.id   534c98f6b9818917db19f22d386790b2
#
_cell.length_a   1.000
_cell.length_b   1.000
_cell.length_c   1.000
_cell.angle_alpha   90.00
_cell.angle_beta   90.00
_cell.angle_gamma   90.00
#
_symmetry.space_group_name_H-M   'P 1'
#
loop_
_entity.id
_entity.type
_entity.pdbx_description
1 polymer ?
#
loop_
_entity_poly.entity_id
_entity_poly.type
_entity_poly.pdbx_seq_one_letter_code
_entity_poly.pdbx_strand_id
1 'polypeptide(L)'
;MRKFKLHDGKQGAALTIRVTPRARRTEFSGFLEDGTLRVRVAAPPAEGKANGALIKFLAEVLDVRESRIEVVAGQKGLDKIVSVLDMDARQAEVRIQAWLAAHMPEEPDTD
;
A
#
# COMPACT_ATOMS: atom_id res chain seq x y z
N MET A 1 10.95 1.05 15.98
CA MET A 1 10.44 1.60 14.71
C MET A 1 10.13 0.48 13.75
N ARG A 2 8.93 0.49 13.23
CA ARG A 2 8.49 -0.55 12.33
C ARG A 2 9.00 -0.28 10.93
N LYS A 3 9.49 -1.33 10.28
CA LYS A 3 9.93 -1.21 8.90
C LYS A 3 8.90 -1.87 8.01
N PHE A 4 8.36 -1.09 7.10
CA PHE A 4 7.52 -1.64 6.05
C PHE A 4 8.41 -2.35 5.03
N LYS A 5 7.83 -3.28 4.31
CA LYS A 5 8.56 -4.01 3.27
C LYS A 5 8.59 -3.15 1.99
N LEU A 6 9.45 -2.14 2.03
CA LEU A 6 9.68 -1.22 0.94
C LEU A 6 11.15 -1.21 0.61
N HIS A 7 11.47 -1.08 -0.67
CA HIS A 7 12.86 -0.94 -1.10
C HIS A 7 12.91 -0.11 -2.38
N ASP A 8 14.08 0.42 -2.69
CA ASP A 8 14.26 1.15 -3.93
C ASP A 8 14.46 0.16 -5.06
N GLY A 9 13.59 0.24 -6.06
CA GLY A 9 13.72 -0.52 -7.29
C GLY A 9 14.45 0.29 -8.35
N LYS A 10 14.52 -0.25 -9.55
CA LYS A 10 15.20 0.42 -10.66
C LYS A 10 14.56 1.73 -11.05
N GLN A 11 13.26 1.86 -10.87
CA GLN A 11 12.50 3.01 -11.34
C GLN A 11 11.79 3.76 -10.23
N GLY A 12 11.97 3.35 -9.00
CA GLY A 12 11.32 3.98 -7.87
C GLY A 12 11.10 3.01 -6.73
N ALA A 13 10.30 3.42 -5.75
CA ALA A 13 10.00 2.61 -4.59
C ALA A 13 9.19 1.37 -4.98
N ALA A 14 9.47 0.26 -4.33
CA ALA A 14 8.70 -0.97 -4.47
C ALA A 14 8.06 -1.32 -3.13
N LEU A 15 6.75 -1.52 -3.13
CA LEU A 15 5.97 -1.83 -1.95
C LEU A 15 5.43 -3.25 -2.05
N THR A 16 5.62 -4.03 -0.98
CA THR A 16 5.02 -5.37 -0.90
C THR A 16 3.70 -5.25 -0.16
N ILE A 17 2.62 -5.71 -0.79
CA ILE A 17 1.26 -5.50 -0.32
C ILE A 17 0.49 -6.81 -0.33
N ARG A 18 -0.29 -7.03 0.73
CA ARG A 18 -1.30 -8.09 0.78
C ARG A 18 -2.68 -7.45 0.72
N VAL A 19 -3.50 -7.86 -0.25
CA VAL A 19 -4.82 -7.29 -0.49
C VAL A 19 -5.91 -8.17 0.12
N THR A 20 -6.88 -7.54 0.78
CA THR A 20 -8.11 -8.19 1.23
C THR A 20 -9.26 -7.56 0.43
N PRO A 21 -9.84 -8.26 -0.55
CA PRO A 21 -10.92 -7.70 -1.37
C PRO A 21 -12.27 -7.73 -0.64
N ARG A 22 -13.27 -7.15 -1.25
CA ARG A 22 -14.66 -7.13 -0.76
C ARG A 22 -14.82 -6.41 0.57
N ALA A 23 -13.93 -5.48 0.88
CA ALA A 23 -14.07 -4.66 2.06
C ALA A 23 -15.07 -3.53 1.82
N ARG A 24 -15.52 -2.89 2.89
CA ARG A 24 -16.41 -1.75 2.77
C ARG A 24 -15.69 -0.51 2.25
N ARG A 25 -14.43 -0.38 2.58
CA ARG A 25 -13.59 0.76 2.20
C ARG A 25 -12.23 0.27 1.77
N THR A 26 -11.59 1.07 0.94
CA THR A 26 -10.20 0.84 0.59
C THR A 26 -9.34 1.60 1.58
N GLU A 27 -8.53 0.88 2.33
CA GLU A 27 -7.75 1.46 3.42
C GLU A 27 -6.62 0.52 3.82
N PHE A 28 -5.59 1.07 4.45
CA PHE A 28 -4.60 0.22 5.10
C PHE A 28 -5.25 -0.43 6.33
N SER A 29 -4.93 -1.69 6.58
CA SER A 29 -5.43 -2.41 7.76
C SER A 29 -4.30 -2.85 8.68
N GLY A 30 -3.08 -2.42 8.41
CA GLY A 30 -1.92 -2.77 9.21
C GLY A 30 -0.82 -3.36 8.35
N PHE A 31 -0.01 -4.22 8.94
CA PHE A 31 1.06 -4.90 8.22
C PHE A 31 1.38 -6.23 8.89
N LEU A 32 1.99 -7.12 8.11
CA LEU A 32 2.39 -8.43 8.58
C LEU A 32 3.73 -8.33 9.32
N GLU A 33 4.15 -9.42 9.96
CA GLU A 33 5.40 -9.43 10.71
C GLU A 33 6.60 -9.07 9.87
N ASP A 34 6.59 -9.45 8.60
CA ASP A 34 7.70 -9.17 7.69
C ASP A 34 7.65 -7.75 7.11
N GLY A 35 6.67 -6.94 7.50
CA GLY A 35 6.51 -5.57 7.02
C GLY A 35 5.64 -5.43 5.79
N THR A 36 5.09 -6.53 5.26
CA THR A 36 4.14 -6.46 4.14
C THR A 36 2.92 -5.63 4.57
N LEU A 37 2.59 -4.62 3.76
CA LEU A 37 1.44 -3.76 4.04
C LEU A 37 0.14 -4.50 3.74
N ARG A 38 -0.82 -4.40 4.64
CA ARG A 38 -2.15 -4.98 4.44
C ARG A 38 -3.09 -3.89 4.00
N VAL A 39 -3.75 -4.10 2.86
CA VAL A 39 -4.70 -3.14 2.30
C VAL A 39 -6.03 -3.85 2.07
N ARG A 40 -7.08 -3.30 2.66
CA ARG A 40 -8.44 -3.71 2.33
C ARG A 40 -8.87 -2.94 1.10
N VAL A 41 -9.56 -3.62 0.20
CA VAL A 41 -9.97 -3.01 -1.06
C VAL A 41 -11.46 -3.17 -1.24
N ALA A 42 -12.17 -2.07 -1.47
CA ALA A 42 -13.61 -2.05 -1.70
C ALA A 42 -13.90 -2.40 -3.16
N ALA A 43 -13.53 -3.61 -3.56
CA ALA A 43 -13.73 -4.10 -4.91
C ALA A 43 -13.80 -5.63 -4.89
N PRO A 44 -14.49 -6.24 -5.85
CA PRO A 44 -14.47 -7.69 -5.96
C PRO A 44 -13.08 -8.18 -6.37
N PRO A 45 -12.76 -9.46 -6.12
CA PRO A 45 -11.44 -10.00 -6.50
C PRO A 45 -11.31 -10.23 -8.02
N ALA A 46 -12.21 -9.67 -8.80
CA ALA A 46 -12.13 -9.77 -10.24
C ALA A 46 -10.90 -9.04 -10.77
N GLU A 47 -10.29 -9.61 -11.79
CA GLU A 47 -9.09 -9.06 -12.41
C GLU A 47 -9.27 -7.61 -12.81
N GLY A 48 -8.30 -6.78 -12.47
CA GLY A 48 -8.31 -5.37 -12.79
C GLY A 48 -9.07 -4.49 -11.82
N LYS A 49 -10.12 -4.99 -11.19
CA LYS A 49 -10.93 -4.17 -10.29
C LYS A 49 -10.22 -3.88 -8.98
N ALA A 50 -9.68 -4.92 -8.35
CA ALA A 50 -8.94 -4.75 -7.12
C ALA A 50 -7.64 -3.97 -7.35
N ASN A 51 -6.97 -4.23 -8.47
CA ASN A 51 -5.75 -3.50 -8.81
C ASN A 51 -6.04 -2.01 -9.04
N GLY A 52 -7.13 -1.70 -9.75
CA GLY A 52 -7.52 -0.31 -9.97
C GLY A 52 -7.82 0.43 -8.68
N ALA A 53 -8.57 -0.20 -7.78
CA ALA A 53 -8.90 0.41 -6.49
C ALA A 53 -7.64 0.59 -5.64
N LEU A 54 -6.73 -0.38 -5.67
CA LEU A 54 -5.47 -0.29 -4.94
C LEU A 54 -4.62 0.87 -5.47
N ILE A 55 -4.50 0.99 -6.77
CA ILE A 55 -3.71 2.07 -7.40
C ILE A 55 -4.29 3.43 -7.05
N LYS A 56 -5.60 3.57 -7.14
CA LYS A 56 -6.27 4.82 -6.80
C LYS A 56 -6.01 5.22 -5.35
N PHE A 57 -6.11 4.26 -4.44
CA PHE A 57 -5.88 4.51 -3.02
C PHE A 57 -4.43 4.91 -2.76
N LEU A 58 -3.48 4.18 -3.33
CA LEU A 58 -2.06 4.50 -3.14
C LEU A 58 -1.69 5.86 -3.74
N ALA A 59 -2.31 6.22 -4.86
CA ALA A 59 -2.09 7.54 -5.45
C ALA A 59 -2.51 8.66 -4.50
N GLU A 60 -3.62 8.48 -3.81
CA GLU A 60 -4.07 9.44 -2.81
C GLU A 60 -3.13 9.51 -1.62
N VAL A 61 -2.74 8.35 -1.08
CA VAL A 61 -1.84 8.27 0.08
C VAL A 61 -0.48 8.89 -0.23
N LEU A 62 0.06 8.57 -1.39
CA LEU A 62 1.40 8.99 -1.78
C LEU A 62 1.42 10.37 -2.43
N ASP A 63 0.24 10.92 -2.71
CA ASP A 63 0.09 12.21 -3.38
C ASP A 63 0.80 12.25 -4.72
N VAL A 64 0.53 11.24 -5.54
CA VAL A 64 1.06 11.14 -6.89
C VAL A 64 -0.06 10.77 -7.84
N ARG A 65 0.19 10.92 -9.13
CA ARG A 65 -0.76 10.49 -10.16
C ARG A 65 -0.80 8.98 -10.24
N GLU A 66 -1.96 8.45 -10.55
CA GLU A 66 -2.12 7.00 -10.72
C GLU A 66 -1.17 6.43 -11.77
N SER A 67 -0.86 7.20 -12.80
CA SER A 67 0.05 6.76 -13.86
C SER A 67 1.47 6.47 -13.39
N ARG A 68 1.83 6.94 -12.18
CA ARG A 68 3.15 6.66 -11.59
C ARG A 68 3.17 5.37 -10.80
N ILE A 69 2.04 4.69 -10.66
CA ILE A 69 1.89 3.49 -9.84
C ILE A 69 1.59 2.30 -10.74
N GLU A 70 2.35 1.22 -10.55
CA GLU A 70 2.16 0.02 -11.36
C GLU A 70 2.27 -1.23 -10.48
N VAL A 71 1.37 -2.17 -10.69
CA VAL A 71 1.48 -3.49 -10.07
C VAL A 71 2.44 -4.29 -10.94
N VAL A 72 3.64 -4.54 -10.43
CA VAL A 72 4.69 -5.20 -11.20
C VAL A 72 4.77 -6.70 -10.98
N ALA A 73 4.11 -7.20 -9.94
CA ALA A 73 4.04 -8.64 -9.69
C ALA A 73 2.77 -8.95 -8.91
N GLY A 74 2.26 -10.17 -9.08
CA GLY A 74 1.07 -10.64 -8.37
C GLY A 74 -0.24 -10.02 -8.85
N GLN A 75 -0.34 -9.70 -10.14
CA GLN A 75 -1.54 -9.04 -10.69
C GLN A 75 -2.82 -9.80 -10.40
N LYS A 76 -2.77 -11.12 -10.39
CA LYS A 76 -3.95 -11.96 -10.18
C LYS A 76 -4.07 -12.51 -8.77
N GLY A 77 -3.06 -12.31 -7.95
CA GLY A 77 -3.04 -12.82 -6.58
C GLY A 77 -3.36 -11.76 -5.56
N LEU A 78 -3.38 -12.17 -4.30
CA LEU A 78 -3.57 -11.26 -3.18
C LEU A 78 -2.28 -10.60 -2.74
N ASP A 79 -1.15 -11.26 -2.99
CA ASP A 79 0.17 -10.71 -2.68
C ASP A 79 0.70 -10.01 -3.93
N LYS A 80 0.98 -8.73 -3.78
CA LYS A 80 1.36 -7.88 -4.90
C LYS A 80 2.62 -7.10 -4.59
N ILE A 81 3.37 -6.79 -5.64
CA ILE A 81 4.45 -5.82 -5.56
C ILE A 81 4.06 -4.64 -6.43
N VAL A 82 4.11 -3.46 -5.85
CA VAL A 82 3.70 -2.22 -6.51
C VAL A 82 4.89 -1.29 -6.60
N SER A 83 5.14 -0.77 -7.80
CA SER A 83 6.21 0.19 -8.05
C SER A 83 5.64 1.60 -8.14
N VAL A 84 6.36 2.56 -7.57
CA VAL A 84 5.98 3.98 -7.63
C VAL A 84 7.12 4.74 -8.30
N LEU A 85 6.85 5.24 -9.49
CA LEU A 85 7.83 5.94 -10.30
C LEU A 85 8.26 7.25 -9.65
N ASP A 86 9.54 7.55 -9.72
CA ASP A 86 10.11 8.81 -9.24
C ASP A 86 9.84 9.11 -7.76
N MET A 87 9.73 8.07 -6.94
CA MET A 87 9.62 8.21 -5.49
C MET A 87 10.53 7.18 -4.86
N ASP A 88 11.31 7.58 -3.86
CA ASP A 88 12.15 6.61 -3.14
C ASP A 88 11.37 5.96 -1.99
N ALA A 89 11.93 4.87 -1.47
CA ALA A 89 11.27 4.10 -0.42
C ALA A 89 11.03 4.93 0.84
N ARG A 90 11.94 5.82 1.18
CA ARG A 90 11.80 6.65 2.36
C ARG A 90 10.64 7.63 2.24
N GLN A 91 10.49 8.25 1.08
CA GLN A 91 9.37 9.16 0.84
C GLN A 91 8.05 8.42 0.92
N ALA A 92 7.99 7.22 0.32
CA ALA A 92 6.79 6.41 0.39
C ALA A 92 6.45 6.04 1.84
N GLU A 93 7.46 5.63 2.62
CA GLU A 93 7.26 5.28 4.02
C GLU A 93 6.71 6.44 4.84
N VAL A 94 7.27 7.63 4.66
CA VAL A 94 6.82 8.83 5.38
C VAL A 94 5.33 9.10 5.09
N ARG A 95 4.94 9.01 3.83
CA ARG A 95 3.55 9.28 3.45
C ARG A 95 2.60 8.20 3.95
N ILE A 96 3.01 6.94 3.93
CA ILE A 96 2.21 5.84 4.47
C ILE A 96 2.05 6.01 5.99
N GLN A 97 3.11 6.35 6.69
CA GLN A 97 3.05 6.57 8.12
C GLN A 97 2.15 7.75 8.47
N ALA A 98 2.18 8.81 7.67
CA ALA A 98 1.30 9.96 7.87
C ALA A 98 -0.17 9.56 7.73
N TRP A 99 -0.50 8.73 6.74
CA TRP A 99 -1.86 8.22 6.58
C TRP A 99 -2.28 7.38 7.78
N LEU A 100 -1.40 6.47 8.22
CA LEU A 100 -1.69 5.60 9.35
C LEU A 100 -1.91 6.42 10.63
N ALA A 101 -1.10 7.44 10.85
CA ALA A 101 -1.25 8.29 12.01
C ALA A 101 -2.59 9.04 12.01
N ALA A 102 -3.07 9.43 10.83
CA ALA A 102 -4.32 10.16 10.70
C ALA A 102 -5.55 9.27 10.79
N HIS A 103 -5.45 8.02 10.32
CA HIS A 103 -6.61 7.13 10.20
C HIS A 103 -6.58 5.95 11.15
N MET A 104 -5.40 5.58 11.63
CA MET A 104 -5.22 4.46 12.56
C MET A 104 -4.24 4.88 13.65
N PRO A 105 -4.61 5.84 14.49
CA PRO A 105 -3.70 6.29 15.54
C PRO A 105 -3.35 5.13 16.46
N GLU A 106 -2.09 5.05 16.84
CA GLU A 106 -1.66 4.04 17.78
C GLU A 106 -2.37 4.26 19.11
N GLU A 107 -2.79 3.15 19.71
CA GLU A 107 -3.35 3.23 21.04
C GLU A 107 -2.26 3.69 21.99
N PRO A 108 -2.59 4.60 22.93
CA PRO A 108 -1.60 5.00 23.92
C PRO A 108 -1.09 3.77 24.65
N ASP A 109 0.21 3.71 24.82
CA ASP A 109 0.81 2.68 25.63
C ASP A 109 0.28 2.80 27.04
N THR A 110 -0.49 1.82 27.44
CA THR A 110 -1.10 1.81 28.76
C THR A 110 -0.36 0.84 29.69
N ASP A 111 0.90 0.84 29.61
CA ASP A 111 1.68 -0.04 30.47
C ASP A 111 1.71 0.40 31.91
#